data_601f3638e0dc36e7bfc80baa1d8344de
#
_entry.id   601f3638e0dc36e7bfc80baa1d8344de
#
_cell.length_a   1.000
_cell.length_b   1.000
_cell.length_c   1.000
_cell.angle_alpha   90.00
_cell.angle_beta   90.00
_cell.angle_gamma   90.00
#
_symmetry.space_group_name_H-M   'P 1'
#
loop_
_entity.id
_entity.type
_entity.pdbx_description
1 polymer ?
#
loop_
_entity_poly.entity_id
_entity_poly.type
_entity_poly.pdbx_seq_one_letter_code
_entity_poly.pdbx_strand_id
1 'polypeptide(L)'
;MNAVVRALFDDAAITGAQAAGLKDTSTAAMQAAVREWFELFFMREAVKGKDEDPAQRIPYTITNKLTKACFAEYDSSFTENGTGKTAWLDGQRSLIDAEKQDVLQWVMVGGEGFLKPAPDGTGRLAYHVVRRDCYNVLARGPRGITDVLMSERSRAGSDYYTLLERRTVDGSGYLTIRYKLYVSENSSTLGHEVRLDSLPQYAALAPEHTYSVPFGGLGMTYIRLPMANNVDGSPDGVSVYEGAVQLIHNIYKNEYQLGREFELGRSRIVANADKLVTPDPEGGVMRLKDDVFVGLDGDASVGMTIFSP
;
A
#
# COMPACT_ATOMS: atom_id res chain seq x y z
N MET A 1 -8.37 5.57 10.77
CA MET A 1 -7.11 4.79 10.95
C MET A 1 -5.95 5.77 10.83
N ASN A 2 -5.12 5.93 11.88
CA ASN A 2 -4.08 6.97 11.94
C ASN A 2 -2.99 6.74 10.87
N ALA A 3 -2.45 7.83 10.31
CA ALA A 3 -1.38 7.82 9.31
C ALA A 3 -0.13 6.99 9.74
N VAL A 4 0.12 6.90 11.03
CA VAL A 4 1.20 6.09 11.62
C VAL A 4 0.99 4.59 11.41
N VAL A 5 -0.26 4.11 11.39
CA VAL A 5 -0.59 2.70 11.10
C VAL A 5 -0.36 2.38 9.62
N ARG A 6 -0.56 3.36 8.72
CA ARG A 6 -0.41 3.18 7.27
C ARG A 6 1.04 2.94 6.82
N ALA A 7 2.02 3.58 7.48
CA ALA A 7 3.43 3.43 7.14
C ALA A 7 4.06 2.09 7.58
N LEU A 8 3.34 1.30 8.40
CA LEU A 8 3.85 0.07 8.99
C LEU A 8 3.62 -1.18 8.11
N PHE A 9 2.83 -1.08 7.03
CA PHE A 9 2.42 -2.25 6.23
C PHE A 9 3.34 -2.59 5.06
N ASP A 10 4.44 -1.88 4.88
CA ASP A 10 5.10 -1.72 3.60
C ASP A 10 5.91 -2.92 3.07
N ASP A 11 6.34 -3.87 3.88
CA ASP A 11 7.08 -5.05 3.40
C ASP A 11 6.81 -6.32 4.24
N ALA A 12 5.78 -6.30 5.08
CA ALA A 12 5.54 -7.37 6.04
C ALA A 12 5.24 -8.72 5.38
N ALA A 13 4.49 -8.73 4.25
CA ALA A 13 4.14 -9.97 3.58
C ALA A 13 5.35 -10.64 2.93
N ILE A 14 6.15 -9.88 2.17
CA ILE A 14 7.35 -10.41 1.50
C ILE A 14 8.36 -10.88 2.54
N THR A 15 8.62 -10.07 3.55
CA THR A 15 9.54 -10.40 4.66
C THR A 15 9.04 -11.60 5.46
N GLY A 16 7.73 -11.68 5.71
CA GLY A 16 7.11 -12.78 6.45
C GLY A 16 7.25 -14.14 5.75
N ALA A 17 6.97 -14.20 4.46
CA ALA A 17 7.10 -15.45 3.69
C ALA A 17 8.56 -15.89 3.58
N GLN A 18 9.48 -14.97 3.30
CA GLN A 18 10.91 -15.25 3.20
C GLN A 18 11.49 -15.73 4.55
N ALA A 19 11.14 -15.06 5.64
CA ALA A 19 11.62 -15.43 6.98
C ALA A 19 11.03 -16.77 7.46
N ALA A 20 9.81 -17.11 7.03
CA ALA A 20 9.18 -18.40 7.29
C ALA A 20 9.70 -19.53 6.37
N GLY A 21 10.60 -19.24 5.42
CA GLY A 21 11.09 -20.20 4.43
C GLY A 21 10.01 -20.65 3.43
N LEU A 22 8.95 -19.87 3.25
CA LEU A 22 7.83 -20.18 2.36
C LEU A 22 8.01 -19.50 1.02
N LYS A 23 7.60 -20.18 -0.05
CA LYS A 23 7.70 -19.67 -1.42
C LYS A 23 6.35 -19.10 -1.87
N ASP A 24 6.35 -17.81 -2.22
CA ASP A 24 5.22 -17.19 -2.91
C ASP A 24 5.09 -17.76 -4.34
N THR A 25 3.87 -17.98 -4.79
CA THR A 25 3.58 -18.44 -6.17
C THR A 25 3.64 -17.30 -7.17
N SER A 26 3.54 -16.04 -6.73
CA SER A 26 3.64 -14.86 -7.59
C SER A 26 5.08 -14.69 -8.11
N THR A 27 5.21 -14.30 -9.37
CA THR A 27 6.52 -14.05 -9.97
C THR A 27 7.19 -12.80 -9.38
N ALA A 28 8.52 -12.69 -9.55
CA ALA A 28 9.25 -11.50 -9.13
C ALA A 28 8.75 -10.22 -9.85
N ALA A 29 8.33 -10.34 -11.12
CA ALA A 29 7.74 -9.24 -11.88
C ALA A 29 6.43 -8.79 -11.25
N MET A 30 5.57 -9.74 -10.87
CA MET A 30 4.29 -9.44 -10.23
C MET A 30 4.47 -8.79 -8.85
N GLN A 31 5.41 -9.31 -8.05
CA GLN A 31 5.74 -8.74 -6.74
C GLN A 31 6.27 -7.30 -6.87
N ALA A 32 7.10 -7.03 -7.88
CA ALA A 32 7.59 -5.68 -8.16
C ALA A 32 6.45 -4.74 -8.59
N ALA A 33 5.56 -5.19 -9.46
CA ALA A 33 4.41 -4.42 -9.92
C ALA A 33 3.46 -4.07 -8.75
N VAL A 34 3.13 -5.05 -7.90
CA VAL A 34 2.31 -4.82 -6.69
C VAL A 34 2.94 -3.74 -5.80
N ARG A 35 4.26 -3.82 -5.56
CA ARG A 35 4.97 -2.82 -4.77
C ARG A 35 4.84 -1.43 -5.41
N GLU A 36 5.10 -1.32 -6.70
CA GLU A 36 5.02 -0.06 -7.44
C GLU A 36 3.62 0.55 -7.40
N TRP A 37 2.56 -0.25 -7.54
CA TRP A 37 1.18 0.25 -7.44
C TRP A 37 0.90 0.90 -6.08
N PHE A 38 1.29 0.25 -4.99
CA PHE A 38 1.08 0.81 -3.65
C PHE A 38 2.00 2.01 -3.38
N GLU A 39 3.23 2.03 -3.88
CA GLU A 39 4.12 3.19 -3.80
C GLU A 39 3.51 4.41 -4.51
N LEU A 40 3.01 4.23 -5.73
CA LEU A 40 2.31 5.28 -6.47
C LEU A 40 1.04 5.76 -5.75
N PHE A 41 0.25 4.83 -5.20
CA PHE A 41 -0.98 5.18 -4.50
C PHE A 41 -0.72 5.98 -3.22
N PHE A 42 0.28 5.59 -2.44
CA PHE A 42 0.65 6.26 -1.19
C PHE A 42 1.55 7.48 -1.38
N MET A 43 2.03 7.72 -2.59
CA MET A 43 3.00 8.79 -2.87
C MET A 43 4.23 8.70 -1.95
N ARG A 44 4.87 7.52 -1.92
CA ARG A 44 6.06 7.31 -1.10
C ARG A 44 7.26 8.09 -1.65
N GLU A 45 8.29 8.28 -0.82
CA GLU A 45 9.47 9.08 -1.16
C GLU A 45 10.20 8.63 -2.43
N ALA A 46 10.12 7.33 -2.79
CA ALA A 46 10.66 6.82 -4.04
C ALA A 46 10.04 7.46 -5.29
N VAL A 47 8.80 7.94 -5.17
CA VAL A 47 8.03 8.60 -6.23
C VAL A 47 8.12 10.12 -6.14
N LYS A 48 8.40 10.64 -4.94
CA LYS A 48 8.55 12.08 -4.72
C LYS A 48 9.89 12.55 -5.28
N GLY A 49 9.87 13.53 -6.17
CA GLY A 49 11.08 14.30 -6.50
C GLY A 49 11.66 14.93 -5.22
N LYS A 50 12.98 15.17 -5.20
CA LYS A 50 13.70 15.59 -4.00
C LYS A 50 13.21 16.90 -3.37
N ASP A 51 12.43 17.71 -4.06
CA ASP A 51 12.18 19.08 -3.64
C ASP A 51 10.72 19.49 -3.50
N GLU A 52 9.72 18.78 -4.08
CA GLU A 52 8.31 19.11 -3.85
C GLU A 52 7.36 17.97 -4.22
N ASP A 53 6.22 17.90 -3.52
CA ASP A 53 5.15 16.92 -3.70
C ASP A 53 4.32 17.28 -4.95
N PRO A 54 4.43 16.58 -6.07
CA PRO A 54 3.48 16.74 -7.16
C PRO A 54 2.11 16.28 -6.65
N ALA A 55 1.28 17.21 -6.27
CA ALA A 55 0.07 17.01 -5.49
C ALA A 55 -1.06 16.23 -6.21
N GLN A 56 -0.82 15.63 -7.37
CA GLN A 56 -1.92 15.15 -8.19
C GLN A 56 -2.54 13.81 -7.77
N ARG A 57 -1.88 13.00 -6.95
CA ARG A 57 -2.42 11.73 -6.44
C ARG A 57 -3.31 10.97 -7.45
N ILE A 58 -2.82 10.83 -8.68
CA ILE A 58 -3.58 10.28 -9.82
C ILE A 58 -4.15 8.89 -9.50
N PRO A 59 -3.39 7.91 -8.96
CA PRO A 59 -3.91 6.60 -8.60
C PRO A 59 -5.08 6.66 -7.61
N TYR A 60 -4.98 7.51 -6.58
CA TYR A 60 -6.07 7.73 -5.63
C TYR A 60 -7.32 8.29 -6.32
N THR A 61 -7.12 9.28 -7.20
CA THR A 61 -8.23 9.92 -7.92
C THR A 61 -8.95 8.92 -8.84
N ILE A 62 -8.20 8.10 -9.58
CA ILE A 62 -8.76 7.06 -10.45
C ILE A 62 -9.59 6.07 -9.63
N THR A 63 -8.98 5.46 -8.61
CA THR A 63 -9.64 4.43 -7.81
C THR A 63 -10.87 4.96 -7.06
N ASN A 64 -10.78 6.16 -6.48
CA ASN A 64 -11.89 6.78 -5.77
C ASN A 64 -13.08 7.11 -6.71
N LYS A 65 -12.80 7.64 -7.91
CA LYS A 65 -13.86 7.94 -8.88
C LYS A 65 -14.53 6.67 -9.40
N LEU A 66 -13.76 5.65 -9.74
CA LEU A 66 -14.30 4.38 -10.22
C LEU A 66 -15.10 3.67 -9.13
N THR A 67 -14.62 3.62 -7.89
CA THR A 67 -15.34 3.05 -6.76
C THR A 67 -16.70 3.74 -6.55
N LYS A 68 -16.72 5.08 -6.58
CA LYS A 68 -17.99 5.83 -6.47
C LYS A 68 -18.93 5.55 -7.63
N ALA A 69 -18.41 5.43 -8.86
CA ALA A 69 -19.22 5.11 -10.02
C ALA A 69 -19.85 3.71 -9.93
N CYS A 70 -19.07 2.70 -9.44
CA CYS A 70 -19.59 1.34 -9.26
C CYS A 70 -20.74 1.25 -8.26
N PHE A 71 -20.78 2.12 -7.27
CA PHE A 71 -21.81 2.10 -6.21
C PHE A 71 -22.82 3.24 -6.30
N ALA A 72 -22.83 4.02 -7.41
CA ALA A 72 -23.76 5.15 -7.57
C ALA A 72 -25.24 4.73 -7.55
N GLU A 73 -25.52 3.56 -8.13
CA GLU A 73 -26.90 3.01 -8.25
C GLU A 73 -26.96 1.58 -7.64
N TYR A 74 -26.10 1.31 -6.65
CA TYR A 74 -26.05 -0.01 -6.04
C TYR A 74 -27.14 -0.16 -5.00
N ASP A 75 -27.94 -1.21 -5.16
CA ASP A 75 -28.86 -1.72 -4.15
C ASP A 75 -28.70 -3.23 -3.99
N SER A 76 -28.85 -3.71 -2.77
CA SER A 76 -28.78 -5.14 -2.46
C SER A 76 -29.76 -5.51 -1.37
N SER A 77 -30.44 -6.64 -1.54
CA SER A 77 -31.41 -7.16 -0.57
C SER A 77 -31.43 -8.68 -0.58
N PHE A 78 -31.86 -9.28 0.52
CA PHE A 78 -32.19 -10.69 0.57
C PHE A 78 -33.69 -10.89 0.48
N THR A 79 -34.11 -11.82 -0.37
CA THR A 79 -35.53 -12.23 -0.45
C THR A 79 -35.85 -13.25 0.64
N GLU A 80 -36.93 -13.05 1.37
CA GLU A 80 -37.45 -14.01 2.37
C GLU A 80 -37.72 -15.35 1.70
N ASN A 81 -37.12 -16.42 2.22
CA ASN A 81 -37.34 -17.79 1.73
C ASN A 81 -37.97 -18.73 2.77
N GLY A 82 -38.52 -18.17 3.86
CA GLY A 82 -39.17 -18.91 4.90
C GLY A 82 -38.25 -19.66 5.88
N THR A 83 -36.92 -19.49 5.77
CA THR A 83 -35.96 -20.16 6.66
C THR A 83 -35.71 -19.41 7.97
N GLY A 84 -36.25 -18.21 8.14
CA GLY A 84 -36.00 -17.33 9.29
C GLY A 84 -34.57 -16.77 9.40
N LYS A 85 -33.71 -17.01 8.42
CA LYS A 85 -32.30 -16.54 8.40
C LYS A 85 -32.12 -15.18 7.73
N THR A 86 -33.14 -14.67 7.07
CA THR A 86 -33.07 -13.45 6.27
C THR A 86 -32.63 -12.24 7.09
N ALA A 87 -33.17 -12.07 8.30
CA ALA A 87 -32.78 -10.96 9.17
C ALA A 87 -31.31 -11.02 9.59
N TRP A 88 -30.77 -12.22 9.86
CA TRP A 88 -29.36 -12.39 10.18
C TRP A 88 -28.46 -12.09 8.95
N LEU A 89 -28.84 -12.62 7.79
CA LEU A 89 -28.12 -12.36 6.53
C LEU A 89 -28.14 -10.87 6.18
N ASP A 90 -29.26 -10.21 6.38
CA ASP A 90 -29.41 -8.77 6.11
C ASP A 90 -28.53 -7.93 7.05
N GLY A 91 -28.41 -8.35 8.31
CA GLY A 91 -27.45 -7.78 9.25
C GLY A 91 -26.01 -7.94 8.79
N GLN A 92 -25.61 -9.11 8.27
CA GLN A 92 -24.28 -9.33 7.72
C GLN A 92 -24.05 -8.50 6.45
N ARG A 93 -25.05 -8.44 5.54
CA ARG A 93 -25.00 -7.61 4.35
C ARG A 93 -24.75 -6.13 4.70
N SER A 94 -25.45 -5.61 5.69
CA SER A 94 -25.28 -4.21 6.14
C SER A 94 -23.86 -3.93 6.64
N LEU A 95 -23.20 -4.88 7.30
CA LEU A 95 -21.80 -4.75 7.72
C LEU A 95 -20.85 -4.74 6.50
N ILE A 96 -21.10 -5.59 5.52
CA ILE A 96 -20.32 -5.62 4.27
C ILE A 96 -20.56 -4.33 3.46
N ASP A 97 -21.79 -3.85 3.40
CA ASP A 97 -22.16 -2.63 2.71
C ASP A 97 -21.47 -1.37 3.29
N ALA A 98 -21.21 -1.36 4.59
CA ALA A 98 -20.46 -0.29 5.23
C ALA A 98 -19.01 -0.22 4.73
N GLU A 99 -18.39 -1.36 4.42
CA GLU A 99 -16.99 -1.47 4.03
C GLU A 99 -16.78 -1.59 2.50
N LYS A 100 -17.85 -1.77 1.72
CA LYS A 100 -17.77 -2.13 0.29
C LYS A 100 -16.95 -1.16 -0.57
N GLN A 101 -17.02 0.14 -0.26
CA GLN A 101 -16.27 1.15 -1.03
C GLN A 101 -14.77 1.03 -0.75
N ASP A 102 -14.39 0.89 0.51
CA ASP A 102 -12.99 0.71 0.89
C ASP A 102 -12.43 -0.61 0.34
N VAL A 103 -13.22 -1.69 0.43
CA VAL A 103 -12.85 -2.99 -0.13
C VAL A 103 -12.58 -2.88 -1.63
N LEU A 104 -13.51 -2.30 -2.39
CA LEU A 104 -13.36 -2.16 -3.84
C LEU A 104 -12.17 -1.24 -4.20
N GLN A 105 -11.98 -0.14 -3.47
CA GLN A 105 -10.86 0.75 -3.70
C GLN A 105 -9.52 0.03 -3.50
N TRP A 106 -9.36 -0.75 -2.43
CA TRP A 106 -8.13 -1.52 -2.21
C TRP A 106 -7.91 -2.63 -3.23
N VAL A 107 -8.99 -3.28 -3.68
CA VAL A 107 -8.91 -4.25 -4.78
C VAL A 107 -8.54 -3.57 -6.09
N MET A 108 -9.02 -2.36 -6.37
CA MET A 108 -8.60 -1.58 -7.54
C MET A 108 -7.11 -1.21 -7.50
N VAL A 109 -6.57 -0.90 -6.33
CA VAL A 109 -5.14 -0.61 -6.18
C VAL A 109 -4.28 -1.85 -6.39
N GLY A 110 -4.60 -2.94 -5.72
CA GLY A 110 -3.78 -4.16 -5.73
C GLY A 110 -4.16 -5.20 -6.78
N GLY A 111 -5.25 -4.97 -7.53
CA GLY A 111 -5.79 -5.92 -8.52
C GLY A 111 -6.63 -7.04 -7.90
N GLU A 112 -6.36 -7.38 -6.65
CA GLU A 112 -7.02 -8.44 -5.90
C GLU A 112 -6.89 -8.21 -4.38
N GLY A 113 -7.70 -8.91 -3.60
CA GLY A 113 -7.66 -8.86 -2.15
C GLY A 113 -8.61 -9.87 -1.52
N PHE A 114 -8.64 -9.89 -0.19
CA PHE A 114 -9.58 -10.71 0.55
C PHE A 114 -10.46 -9.84 1.44
N LEU A 115 -11.72 -10.23 1.55
CA LEU A 115 -12.62 -9.77 2.60
C LEU A 115 -12.66 -10.85 3.69
N LYS A 116 -12.07 -10.53 4.83
CA LYS A 116 -11.90 -11.45 5.96
C LYS A 116 -12.90 -11.13 7.06
N PRO A 117 -13.81 -12.07 7.43
CA PRO A 117 -14.59 -11.92 8.65
C PRO A 117 -13.70 -12.15 9.87
N ALA A 118 -13.85 -11.30 10.88
CA ALA A 118 -13.17 -11.42 12.15
C ALA A 118 -14.12 -11.02 13.30
N PRO A 119 -13.99 -11.59 14.50
CA PRO A 119 -14.73 -11.12 15.64
C PRO A 119 -14.29 -9.70 16.03
N ASP A 120 -15.23 -8.84 16.38
CA ASP A 120 -14.96 -7.44 16.77
C ASP A 120 -14.62 -7.26 18.26
N GLY A 121 -14.45 -8.37 18.98
CA GLY A 121 -14.22 -8.39 20.44
C GLY A 121 -15.51 -8.33 21.27
N THR A 122 -16.65 -8.01 20.66
CA THR A 122 -17.98 -8.02 21.33
C THR A 122 -18.79 -9.27 21.04
N GLY A 123 -18.24 -10.21 20.27
CA GLY A 123 -18.91 -11.43 19.79
C GLY A 123 -19.68 -11.24 18.48
N ARG A 124 -19.58 -10.06 17.86
CA ARG A 124 -20.13 -9.79 16.53
C ARG A 124 -19.04 -10.00 15.49
N LEU A 125 -19.44 -10.13 14.22
CA LEU A 125 -18.52 -10.15 13.10
C LEU A 125 -18.26 -8.71 12.63
N ALA A 126 -16.99 -8.43 12.34
CA ALA A 126 -16.54 -7.31 11.53
C ALA A 126 -15.91 -7.86 10.24
N TYR A 127 -15.83 -7.04 9.22
CA TYR A 127 -15.21 -7.42 7.96
C TYR A 127 -13.98 -6.53 7.69
N HIS A 128 -12.86 -7.17 7.43
CA HIS A 128 -11.60 -6.46 7.15
C HIS A 128 -11.12 -6.79 5.75
N VAL A 129 -10.69 -5.77 5.02
CA VAL A 129 -10.01 -5.98 3.74
C VAL A 129 -8.55 -6.36 3.98
N VAL A 130 -8.12 -7.46 3.39
CA VAL A 130 -6.70 -7.83 3.32
C VAL A 130 -6.19 -7.42 1.94
N ARG A 131 -5.37 -6.38 1.93
CA ARG A 131 -4.81 -5.80 0.71
C ARG A 131 -3.77 -6.72 0.08
N ARG A 132 -3.53 -6.56 -1.23
CA ARG A 132 -2.59 -7.39 -1.98
C ARG A 132 -1.15 -7.32 -1.44
N ASP A 133 -0.73 -6.18 -0.91
CA ASP A 133 0.59 -5.98 -0.30
C ASP A 133 0.73 -6.58 1.11
N CYS A 134 -0.35 -7.15 1.68
CA CYS A 134 -0.38 -7.73 3.02
C CYS A 134 -0.46 -9.27 3.03
N TYR A 135 -0.39 -9.93 1.87
CA TYR A 135 -0.42 -11.39 1.81
C TYR A 135 0.42 -11.98 0.69
N ASN A 136 0.81 -13.24 0.86
CA ASN A 136 1.48 -14.08 -0.13
C ASN A 136 0.61 -15.29 -0.45
N VAL A 137 0.47 -15.61 -1.73
CA VAL A 137 -0.20 -16.83 -2.18
C VAL A 137 0.82 -17.96 -2.23
N LEU A 138 0.66 -18.96 -1.37
CA LEU A 138 1.60 -20.07 -1.27
C LEU A 138 1.20 -21.27 -2.14
N ALA A 139 -0.11 -21.49 -2.35
CA ALA A 139 -0.59 -22.52 -3.25
C ALA A 139 -1.94 -22.15 -3.86
N ARG A 140 -2.15 -22.65 -5.09
CA ARG A 140 -3.41 -22.57 -5.83
C ARG A 140 -3.84 -23.98 -6.21
N GLY A 141 -5.12 -24.27 -6.08
CA GLY A 141 -5.77 -25.49 -6.55
C GLY A 141 -6.75 -25.20 -7.69
N PRO A 142 -7.43 -26.24 -8.20
CA PRO A 142 -8.40 -26.10 -9.30
C PRO A 142 -9.56 -25.14 -9.00
N ARG A 143 -9.87 -24.92 -7.71
CA ARG A 143 -10.98 -24.05 -7.25
C ARG A 143 -10.54 -22.71 -6.71
N GLY A 144 -9.25 -22.33 -6.88
CA GLY A 144 -8.71 -21.06 -6.41
C GLY A 144 -7.54 -21.21 -5.45
N ILE A 145 -7.33 -20.22 -4.63
CA ILE A 145 -6.23 -20.19 -3.64
C ILE A 145 -6.54 -21.17 -2.51
N THR A 146 -5.56 -22.04 -2.19
CA THR A 146 -5.67 -23.06 -1.15
C THR A 146 -4.75 -22.83 0.04
N ASP A 147 -3.72 -22.00 -0.13
CA ASP A 147 -2.77 -21.67 0.94
C ASP A 147 -2.36 -20.21 0.80
N VAL A 148 -2.51 -19.45 1.85
CA VAL A 148 -2.18 -18.02 1.91
C VAL A 148 -1.55 -17.67 3.25
N LEU A 149 -0.52 -16.84 3.21
CA LEU A 149 0.10 -16.24 4.37
C LEU A 149 -0.25 -14.75 4.38
N MET A 150 -0.91 -14.30 5.43
CA MET A 150 -1.21 -12.89 5.68
C MET A 150 -0.31 -12.34 6.75
N SER A 151 0.04 -11.07 6.66
CA SER A 151 0.82 -10.36 7.66
C SER A 151 0.09 -9.11 8.14
N GLU A 152 0.05 -8.97 9.46
CA GLU A 152 -0.48 -7.78 10.12
C GLU A 152 0.60 -7.21 11.02
N ARG A 153 0.88 -5.92 10.87
CA ARG A 153 1.92 -5.25 11.65
C ARG A 153 1.29 -4.24 12.61
N SER A 154 1.75 -4.25 13.85
CA SER A 154 1.35 -3.32 14.90
C SER A 154 2.57 -2.80 15.64
N ARG A 155 2.41 -1.72 16.40
CA ARG A 155 3.45 -1.15 17.24
C ARG A 155 2.96 -1.05 18.68
N ALA A 156 3.77 -1.51 19.61
CA ALA A 156 3.53 -1.36 21.03
C ALA A 156 4.82 -0.83 21.70
N GLY A 157 4.75 0.40 22.23
CA GLY A 157 5.95 1.09 22.73
C GLY A 157 6.95 1.41 21.62
N SER A 158 8.20 0.96 21.79
CA SER A 158 9.27 1.07 20.80
C SER A 158 9.25 -0.05 19.76
N ASP A 159 8.59 -1.17 20.06
CA ASP A 159 8.73 -2.40 19.32
C ASP A 159 7.66 -2.58 18.25
N TYR A 160 8.05 -3.25 17.18
CA TYR A 160 7.18 -3.61 16.05
C TYR A 160 6.81 -5.08 16.16
N TYR A 161 5.52 -5.36 16.17
CA TYR A 161 4.98 -6.71 16.20
C TYR A 161 4.41 -7.08 14.84
N THR A 162 4.73 -8.28 14.35
CA THR A 162 4.19 -8.81 13.10
C THR A 162 3.47 -10.11 13.39
N LEU A 163 2.14 -10.11 13.25
CA LEU A 163 1.34 -11.32 13.27
C LEU A 163 1.34 -11.94 11.86
N LEU A 164 1.78 -13.20 11.77
CA LEU A 164 1.61 -14.01 10.58
C LEU A 164 0.42 -14.96 10.78
N GLU A 165 -0.55 -14.87 9.88
CA GLU A 165 -1.71 -15.75 9.82
C GLU A 165 -1.64 -16.58 8.54
N ARG A 166 -1.47 -17.89 8.66
CA ARG A 166 -1.51 -18.80 7.51
C ARG A 166 -2.80 -19.57 7.50
N ARG A 167 -3.50 -19.55 6.38
CA ARG A 167 -4.70 -20.33 6.12
C ARG A 167 -4.44 -21.35 5.05
N THR A 168 -4.73 -22.61 5.34
CA THR A 168 -4.51 -23.73 4.43
C THR A 168 -5.79 -24.57 4.34
N VAL A 169 -6.19 -24.90 3.11
CA VAL A 169 -7.30 -25.81 2.86
C VAL A 169 -6.72 -27.08 2.25
N ASP A 170 -7.01 -28.22 2.89
CA ASP A 170 -6.55 -29.52 2.39
C ASP A 170 -7.40 -30.04 1.22
N GLY A 171 -7.01 -31.20 0.66
CA GLY A 171 -7.72 -31.84 -0.45
C GLY A 171 -9.16 -32.26 -0.12
N SER A 172 -9.48 -32.41 1.15
CA SER A 172 -10.82 -32.75 1.68
C SER A 172 -11.67 -31.52 2.04
N GLY A 173 -11.08 -30.31 1.93
CA GLY A 173 -11.77 -29.05 2.19
C GLY A 173 -11.73 -28.57 3.64
N TYR A 174 -10.93 -29.19 4.50
CA TYR A 174 -10.76 -28.74 5.88
C TYR A 174 -9.82 -27.53 5.94
N LEU A 175 -10.28 -26.48 6.64
CA LEU A 175 -9.52 -25.27 6.87
C LEU A 175 -8.69 -25.38 8.14
N THR A 176 -7.39 -25.13 8.04
CA THR A 176 -6.48 -24.94 9.16
C THR A 176 -5.96 -23.51 9.16
N ILE A 177 -6.01 -22.85 10.32
CA ILE A 177 -5.47 -21.51 10.54
C ILE A 177 -4.32 -21.63 11.55
N ARG A 178 -3.17 -21.04 11.23
CA ARG A 178 -1.99 -20.99 12.10
C ARG A 178 -1.58 -19.55 12.31
N TYR A 179 -1.25 -19.21 13.56
CA TYR A 179 -0.79 -17.89 13.96
C TYR A 179 0.61 -17.96 14.53
N LYS A 180 1.45 -17.00 14.15
CA LYS A 180 2.76 -16.76 14.73
C LYS A 180 2.97 -15.28 14.93
N LEU A 181 3.48 -14.89 16.09
CA LEU A 181 3.77 -13.49 16.42
C LEU A 181 5.27 -13.29 16.48
N TYR A 182 5.74 -12.23 15.86
CA TYR A 182 7.15 -11.84 15.86
C TYR A 182 7.29 -10.43 16.41
N VAL A 183 8.42 -10.15 17.05
CA VAL A 183 8.78 -8.83 17.57
C VAL A 183 10.14 -8.39 17.05
N SER A 184 10.26 -7.12 16.72
CA SER A 184 11.49 -6.48 16.23
C SER A 184 11.58 -5.05 16.71
N GLU A 185 12.79 -4.58 16.99
CA GLU A 185 13.08 -3.16 17.24
C GLU A 185 13.02 -2.32 15.95
N ASN A 186 13.08 -2.96 14.78
CA ASN A 186 13.11 -2.29 13.49
C ASN A 186 11.85 -2.62 12.68
N SER A 187 11.27 -1.59 12.05
CA SER A 187 10.10 -1.73 11.18
C SER A 187 10.36 -2.54 9.90
N SER A 188 11.60 -2.70 9.47
CA SER A 188 11.96 -3.41 8.23
C SER A 188 12.30 -4.89 8.42
N THR A 189 12.38 -5.36 9.66
CA THR A 189 12.75 -6.74 9.98
C THR A 189 11.62 -7.49 10.69
N LEU A 190 11.56 -8.81 10.51
CA LEU A 190 10.57 -9.65 11.20
C LEU A 190 10.95 -9.85 12.68
N GLY A 191 12.26 -9.93 12.98
CA GLY A 191 12.76 -10.17 14.34
C GLY A 191 12.64 -11.63 14.78
N HIS A 192 12.27 -11.87 16.04
CA HIS A 192 12.17 -13.21 16.63
C HIS A 192 10.73 -13.55 17.04
N GLU A 193 10.40 -14.84 17.03
CA GLU A 193 9.08 -15.35 17.41
C GLU A 193 8.84 -15.18 18.91
N VAL A 194 7.64 -14.69 19.25
CA VAL A 194 7.16 -14.54 20.63
C VAL A 194 5.78 -15.18 20.77
N ARG A 195 5.33 -15.37 22.00
CA ARG A 195 4.01 -15.92 22.28
C ARG A 195 2.89 -14.95 21.86
N LEU A 196 1.76 -15.48 21.45
CA LEU A 196 0.60 -14.66 21.06
C LEU A 196 0.08 -13.78 22.21
N ASP A 197 0.15 -14.28 23.45
CA ASP A 197 -0.26 -13.55 24.65
C ASP A 197 0.69 -12.40 25.05
N SER A 198 1.81 -12.20 24.34
CA SER A 198 2.65 -11.01 24.49
C SER A 198 1.92 -9.72 24.13
N LEU A 199 0.86 -9.79 23.31
CA LEU A 199 -0.05 -8.69 23.03
C LEU A 199 -1.47 -9.06 23.44
N PRO A 200 -2.16 -8.23 24.24
CA PRO A 200 -3.51 -8.54 24.75
C PRO A 200 -4.51 -8.83 23.63
N GLN A 201 -4.38 -8.14 22.48
CA GLN A 201 -5.26 -8.32 21.32
C GLN A 201 -5.18 -9.70 20.66
N TYR A 202 -4.08 -10.45 20.87
CA TYR A 202 -3.86 -11.78 20.29
C TYR A 202 -3.89 -12.90 21.34
N ALA A 203 -4.05 -12.56 22.62
CA ALA A 203 -4.02 -13.54 23.71
C ALA A 203 -5.13 -14.62 23.61
N ALA A 204 -6.24 -14.31 22.96
CA ALA A 204 -7.34 -15.26 22.76
C ALA A 204 -7.15 -16.16 21.51
N LEU A 205 -6.15 -15.89 20.66
CA LEU A 205 -5.91 -16.70 19.47
C LEU A 205 -5.21 -18.03 19.84
N ALA A 206 -5.77 -19.13 19.34
CA ALA A 206 -5.08 -20.43 19.41
C ALA A 206 -3.94 -20.43 18.35
N PRO A 207 -2.72 -20.89 18.69
CA PRO A 207 -1.61 -20.94 17.72
C PRO A 207 -1.94 -21.74 16.46
N GLU A 208 -2.79 -22.77 16.57
CA GLU A 208 -3.31 -23.55 15.46
C GLU A 208 -4.77 -23.93 15.74
N HIS A 209 -5.60 -23.82 14.71
CA HIS A 209 -6.99 -24.27 14.77
C HIS A 209 -7.39 -24.91 13.44
N THR A 210 -7.89 -26.14 13.50
CA THR A 210 -8.46 -26.85 12.35
C THR A 210 -9.97 -27.01 12.55
N TYR A 211 -10.75 -26.58 11.58
CA TYR A 211 -12.20 -26.74 11.63
C TYR A 211 -12.58 -28.20 11.47
N SER A 212 -13.56 -28.65 12.26
CA SER A 212 -14.02 -30.06 12.30
C SER A 212 -14.93 -30.43 11.13
N VAL A 213 -15.36 -29.45 10.34
CA VAL A 213 -16.20 -29.65 9.16
C VAL A 213 -15.51 -29.04 7.93
N PRO A 214 -15.70 -29.64 6.72
CA PRO A 214 -15.11 -29.07 5.52
C PRO A 214 -15.69 -27.67 5.25
N PHE A 215 -14.80 -26.69 5.15
CA PHE A 215 -15.18 -25.31 4.84
C PHE A 215 -15.27 -25.07 3.34
N GLY A 216 -14.52 -25.84 2.55
CA GLY A 216 -14.45 -25.74 1.10
C GLY A 216 -13.68 -24.53 0.56
N GLY A 217 -13.11 -23.69 1.46
CA GLY A 217 -12.37 -22.50 1.13
C GLY A 217 -11.63 -21.93 2.34
N LEU A 218 -10.93 -20.81 2.15
CA LEU A 218 -10.07 -20.16 3.16
C LEU A 218 -10.83 -19.47 4.30
N GLY A 219 -12.18 -19.56 4.35
CA GLY A 219 -12.99 -18.86 5.35
C GLY A 219 -12.99 -17.33 5.18
N MET A 220 -12.71 -16.87 3.98
CA MET A 220 -12.73 -15.46 3.56
C MET A 220 -13.03 -15.39 2.07
N THR A 221 -13.53 -14.24 1.61
CA THR A 221 -13.91 -14.04 0.21
C THR A 221 -12.75 -13.45 -0.57
N TYR A 222 -12.31 -14.16 -1.60
CA TYR A 222 -11.35 -13.65 -2.57
C TYR A 222 -12.06 -12.79 -3.60
N ILE A 223 -11.54 -11.60 -3.82
CA ILE A 223 -12.05 -10.61 -4.79
C ILE A 223 -10.91 -10.26 -5.73
N ARG A 224 -11.16 -10.37 -7.03
CA ARG A 224 -10.18 -10.06 -8.08
C ARG A 224 -10.84 -9.23 -9.16
N LEU A 225 -10.13 -8.23 -9.69
CA LEU A 225 -10.59 -7.48 -10.85
C LEU A 225 -10.63 -8.40 -12.09
N PRO A 226 -11.70 -8.33 -12.90
CA PRO A 226 -11.85 -9.16 -14.10
C PRO A 226 -11.01 -8.63 -15.27
N MET A 227 -9.73 -8.39 -15.01
CA MET A 227 -8.78 -7.87 -16.00
C MET A 227 -7.76 -8.96 -16.34
N ALA A 228 -7.30 -8.97 -17.60
CA ALA A 228 -6.18 -9.81 -18.01
C ALA A 228 -4.89 -9.29 -17.36
N ASN A 229 -4.08 -10.22 -16.86
CA ASN A 229 -2.77 -9.88 -16.31
C ASN A 229 -1.78 -9.64 -17.46
N ASN A 230 -1.43 -8.40 -17.66
CA ASN A 230 -0.48 -7.93 -18.67
C ASN A 230 0.96 -7.79 -18.14
N VAL A 231 1.18 -8.08 -16.85
CA VAL A 231 2.53 -8.05 -16.24
C VAL A 231 3.28 -9.34 -16.58
N ASP A 232 2.65 -10.51 -16.34
CA ASP A 232 3.30 -11.80 -16.51
C ASP A 232 2.37 -12.93 -17.02
N GLY A 233 1.10 -12.62 -17.28
CA GLY A 233 0.10 -13.60 -17.73
C GLY A 233 -0.34 -14.61 -16.67
N SER A 234 0.09 -14.46 -15.41
CA SER A 234 -0.31 -15.33 -14.30
C SER A 234 -1.78 -15.12 -13.90
N PRO A 235 -2.36 -15.99 -13.05
CA PRO A 235 -3.70 -15.81 -12.55
C PRO A 235 -3.85 -14.68 -11.49
N ASP A 236 -2.76 -14.00 -11.14
CA ASP A 236 -2.79 -12.88 -10.19
C ASP A 236 -3.59 -11.69 -10.73
N GLY A 237 -4.24 -10.95 -9.85
CA GLY A 237 -4.96 -9.73 -10.21
C GLY A 237 -4.01 -8.57 -10.52
N VAL A 238 -4.43 -7.66 -11.39
CA VAL A 238 -3.67 -6.46 -11.75
C VAL A 238 -4.41 -5.19 -11.37
N SER A 239 -3.65 -4.16 -10.98
CA SER A 239 -4.19 -2.85 -10.63
C SER A 239 -5.00 -2.25 -11.78
N VAL A 240 -6.08 -1.54 -11.43
CA VAL A 240 -6.91 -0.85 -12.43
C VAL A 240 -6.14 0.18 -13.24
N TYR A 241 -5.04 0.68 -12.71
CA TYR A 241 -4.16 1.65 -13.38
C TYR A 241 -2.82 1.07 -13.86
N GLU A 242 -2.67 -0.27 -13.87
CA GLU A 242 -1.43 -0.91 -14.35
C GLU A 242 -1.02 -0.41 -15.74
N GLY A 243 -1.93 -0.41 -16.70
CA GLY A 243 -1.64 0.08 -18.04
C GLY A 243 -1.29 1.58 -18.13
N ALA A 244 -1.48 2.33 -17.06
CA ALA A 244 -1.19 3.76 -16.99
C ALA A 244 0.03 4.09 -16.11
N VAL A 245 0.68 3.12 -15.48
CA VAL A 245 1.80 3.33 -14.55
C VAL A 245 2.90 4.20 -15.18
N GLN A 246 3.36 3.84 -16.38
CA GLN A 246 4.39 4.61 -17.09
C GLN A 246 3.93 6.04 -17.43
N LEU A 247 2.65 6.22 -17.78
CA LEU A 247 2.09 7.54 -18.04
C LEU A 247 2.06 8.39 -16.77
N ILE A 248 1.70 7.79 -15.64
CA ILE A 248 1.68 8.47 -14.32
C ILE A 248 3.08 8.94 -13.95
N HIS A 249 4.11 8.11 -14.10
CA HIS A 249 5.50 8.51 -13.89
C HIS A 249 5.92 9.66 -14.81
N ASN A 250 5.53 9.61 -16.08
CA ASN A 250 5.86 10.67 -17.04
C ASN A 250 5.17 12.00 -16.68
N ILE A 251 3.92 11.94 -16.21
CA ILE A 251 3.19 13.14 -15.75
C ILE A 251 3.91 13.75 -14.54
N TYR A 252 4.27 12.97 -13.53
CA TYR A 252 4.99 13.46 -12.35
C TYR A 252 6.33 14.07 -12.72
N LYS A 253 7.09 13.42 -13.61
CA LYS A 253 8.36 13.94 -14.10
C LYS A 253 8.20 15.27 -14.85
N ASN A 254 7.19 15.35 -15.72
CA ASN A 254 6.95 16.57 -16.50
C ASN A 254 6.48 17.73 -15.59
N GLU A 255 5.64 17.44 -14.61
CA GLU A 255 5.19 18.43 -13.63
C GLU A 255 6.35 18.98 -12.81
N TYR A 256 7.22 18.10 -12.33
CA TYR A 256 8.45 18.51 -11.65
C TYR A 256 9.35 19.38 -12.54
N GLN A 257 9.55 18.97 -13.80
CA GLN A 257 10.35 19.75 -14.75
C GLN A 257 9.73 21.12 -15.03
N LEU A 258 8.42 21.17 -15.22
CA LEU A 258 7.69 22.42 -15.45
C LEU A 258 7.82 23.36 -14.25
N GLY A 259 7.61 22.85 -13.03
CA GLY A 259 7.81 23.62 -11.80
C GLY A 259 9.22 24.20 -11.70
N ARG A 260 10.23 23.36 -12.01
CA ARG A 260 11.64 23.79 -12.06
C ARG A 260 11.89 24.86 -13.13
N GLU A 261 11.30 24.73 -14.30
CA GLU A 261 11.44 25.74 -15.36
C GLU A 261 10.81 27.08 -14.95
N PHE A 262 9.66 27.06 -14.27
CA PHE A 262 9.07 28.27 -13.70
C PHE A 262 9.98 28.92 -12.65
N GLU A 263 10.61 28.13 -11.80
CA GLU A 263 11.58 28.64 -10.82
C GLU A 263 12.85 29.19 -11.50
N LEU A 264 13.35 28.46 -12.50
CA LEU A 264 14.50 28.88 -13.29
C LEU A 264 14.19 30.09 -14.16
N GLY A 265 12.96 30.27 -14.61
CA GLY A 265 12.48 31.41 -15.39
C GLY A 265 12.29 32.70 -14.58
N ARG A 266 12.41 32.66 -13.25
CA ARG A 266 12.43 33.90 -12.45
C ARG A 266 13.62 34.76 -12.87
N SER A 267 13.41 36.07 -12.92
CA SER A 267 14.48 37.03 -13.25
C SER A 267 15.72 36.81 -12.37
N ARG A 268 16.88 36.65 -13.00
CA ARG A 268 18.12 36.35 -12.29
C ARG A 268 19.05 37.52 -12.46
N ILE A 269 19.75 37.87 -11.39
CA ILE A 269 20.77 38.90 -11.39
C ILE A 269 22.13 38.24 -11.55
N VAL A 270 22.83 38.54 -12.62
CA VAL A 270 24.21 38.16 -12.82
C VAL A 270 25.09 39.36 -12.47
N ALA A 271 25.98 39.19 -11.51
CA ALA A 271 26.92 40.21 -11.07
C ALA A 271 28.31 39.60 -10.88
N ASN A 272 29.36 40.42 -10.93
CA ASN A 272 30.69 39.93 -10.63
C ASN A 272 30.77 39.39 -9.20
N ALA A 273 31.54 38.33 -8.98
CA ALA A 273 31.67 37.65 -7.70
C ALA A 273 32.11 38.57 -6.57
N ASP A 274 33.01 39.50 -6.86
CA ASP A 274 33.51 40.54 -5.94
C ASP A 274 32.45 41.55 -5.50
N LYS A 275 31.35 41.72 -6.23
CA LYS A 275 30.19 42.56 -5.86
C LYS A 275 29.10 41.82 -5.12
N LEU A 276 29.16 40.50 -5.11
CA LEU A 276 28.19 39.62 -4.44
C LEU A 276 28.68 39.18 -3.06
N VAL A 277 29.93 39.39 -2.73
CA VAL A 277 30.53 39.02 -1.44
C VAL A 277 30.34 40.20 -0.47
N THR A 278 29.37 40.10 0.42
CA THR A 278 29.38 40.88 1.64
C THR A 278 30.28 40.12 2.63
N PRO A 279 31.35 40.73 3.17
CA PRO A 279 32.16 40.04 4.16
C PRO A 279 31.29 39.69 5.38
N ASP A 280 31.24 38.41 5.69
CA ASP A 280 30.72 37.98 6.97
C ASP A 280 31.69 38.43 8.07
N PRO A 281 31.26 39.15 9.11
CA PRO A 281 32.14 39.56 10.21
C PRO A 281 32.85 38.39 10.91
N GLU A 282 32.36 37.16 10.75
CA GLU A 282 32.93 35.95 11.35
C GLU A 282 33.75 35.09 10.38
N GLY A 283 34.02 35.56 9.13
CA GLY A 283 34.91 34.89 8.17
C GLY A 283 34.29 33.64 7.49
N GLY A 284 32.98 33.48 7.51
CA GLY A 284 32.28 32.42 6.80
C GLY A 284 32.02 32.74 5.33
N VAL A 285 31.96 31.72 4.48
CA VAL A 285 31.60 31.86 3.06
C VAL A 285 30.06 32.02 3.00
N MET A 286 29.63 33.19 2.52
CA MET A 286 28.20 33.43 2.25
C MET A 286 27.70 32.46 1.19
N ARG A 287 26.76 31.58 1.51
CA ARG A 287 26.01 30.79 0.54
C ARG A 287 24.99 31.71 -0.14
N LEU A 288 25.15 31.91 -1.42
CA LEU A 288 24.16 32.56 -2.27
C LEU A 288 22.88 31.69 -2.27
N LYS A 289 21.73 32.32 -2.14
CA LYS A 289 20.44 31.65 -2.36
C LYS A 289 20.38 31.17 -3.83
N ASP A 290 19.66 30.09 -4.07
CA ASP A 290 19.55 29.40 -5.40
C ASP A 290 19.11 30.32 -6.55
N ASP A 291 18.69 31.54 -6.26
CA ASP A 291 18.20 32.55 -7.22
C ASP A 291 19.30 33.43 -7.82
N VAL A 292 20.58 33.26 -7.44
CA VAL A 292 21.67 34.13 -7.88
C VAL A 292 22.75 33.28 -8.56
N PHE A 293 23.10 33.63 -9.80
CA PHE A 293 24.24 33.02 -10.49
C PHE A 293 25.54 33.63 -10.03
N VAL A 294 26.51 32.80 -9.75
CA VAL A 294 27.87 33.18 -9.43
C VAL A 294 28.50 33.89 -10.66
N GLY A 295 29.03 35.06 -10.45
CA GLY A 295 29.69 35.80 -11.50
C GLY A 295 30.95 35.10 -12.05
N LEU A 296 31.26 35.38 -13.30
CA LEU A 296 32.47 34.89 -13.94
C LEU A 296 33.70 35.57 -13.33
N ASP A 297 34.65 34.76 -12.89
CA ASP A 297 35.99 35.24 -12.52
C ASP A 297 36.71 35.65 -13.81
N GLY A 298 37.03 36.91 -13.94
CA GLY A 298 37.81 37.44 -15.06
C GLY A 298 37.56 38.92 -15.33
N ASP A 299 38.51 39.58 -15.98
CA ASP A 299 38.55 40.98 -16.43
C ASP A 299 37.39 41.40 -17.38
N ALA A 300 36.33 40.64 -17.47
CA ALA A 300 35.16 41.01 -18.25
C ALA A 300 34.34 42.04 -17.48
N SER A 301 34.24 43.25 -18.02
CA SER A 301 33.32 44.29 -17.56
C SER A 301 31.86 43.88 -17.81
N VAL A 302 31.41 42.84 -17.16
CA VAL A 302 30.00 42.46 -17.17
C VAL A 302 29.28 43.33 -16.13
N GLY A 303 28.58 44.32 -16.62
CA GLY A 303 27.60 45.04 -15.81
C GLY A 303 26.49 44.07 -15.38
N MET A 304 25.74 44.43 -14.36
CA MET A 304 24.59 43.67 -13.92
C MET A 304 23.64 43.46 -15.11
N THR A 305 23.41 42.21 -15.48
CA THR A 305 22.45 41.85 -16.54
C THR A 305 21.26 41.13 -15.89
N ILE A 306 20.07 41.65 -16.12
CA ILE A 306 18.82 41.04 -15.70
C ILE A 306 18.29 40.23 -16.88
N PHE A 307 18.20 38.92 -16.74
CA PHE A 307 17.51 38.09 -17.72
C PHE A 307 16.03 37.98 -17.26
N SER A 308 15.13 38.50 -18.07
CA SER A 308 13.70 38.27 -17.96
C SER A 308 13.29 37.20 -18.97
N PRO A 309 12.41 36.25 -18.61
CA PRO A 309 11.92 35.24 -19.53
C PRO A 309 11.17 35.82 -20.72
#